data_2586be345b5c8ae397ab8938e7fc2b33
#
_entry.id   2586be345b5c8ae397ab8938e7fc2b33
#
_cell.length_a   1.000
_cell.length_b   1.000
_cell.length_c   1.000
_cell.angle_alpha   90.00
_cell.angle_beta   90.00
_cell.angle_gamma   90.00
#
_symmetry.space_group_name_H-M   'P 1'
#
loop_
_entity.id
_entity.type
_entity.pdbx_description
1 polymer ?
#
loop_
_entity_poly.entity_id
_entity_poly.type
_entity_poly.pdbx_seq_one_letter_code
_entity_poly.pdbx_strand_id
1 'polypeptide(L)'
;MKGMVFTEFIEFVEDNFGFETSDYIITESNLKSNGVYTSVGTYDFHEMVSLLINLEKKTEIPINQLLETFGSHLFFRFVALFPQFIDKEKSFYDFVSEIDNYIHIEVKKLYPDAELPRLIILEKNDNKMLVAYTSHRKLSMFAYGLFKSAAEFFKEDVSISM
;
A
#
# COMPACT_ATOMS: atom_id res chain seq x y z
N MET A 1 -10.57 5.86 2.35
CA MET A 1 -9.68 4.75 1.90
C MET A 1 -10.52 3.49 1.73
N LYS A 2 -10.21 2.63 0.75
CA LYS A 2 -10.96 1.37 0.56
C LYS A 2 -10.71 0.41 1.70
N GLY A 3 -11.77 -0.30 2.11
CA GLY A 3 -11.75 -1.22 3.24
C GLY A 3 -10.80 -2.39 3.07
N MET A 4 -10.53 -2.80 1.80
CA MET A 4 -9.52 -3.82 1.52
C MET A 4 -8.14 -3.44 2.10
N VAL A 5 -7.75 -2.17 2.09
CA VAL A 5 -6.46 -1.75 2.68
C VAL A 5 -6.49 -1.91 4.20
N PHE A 6 -7.65 -1.71 4.84
CA PHE A 6 -7.80 -1.93 6.29
C PHE A 6 -7.80 -3.42 6.65
N THR A 7 -8.54 -4.26 5.90
CA THR A 7 -8.55 -5.71 6.17
C THR A 7 -7.16 -6.30 6.01
N GLU A 8 -6.44 -5.95 4.95
CA GLU A 8 -5.05 -6.39 4.73
C GLU A 8 -4.08 -5.84 5.79
N PHE A 9 -4.35 -4.62 6.32
CA PHE A 9 -3.53 -4.07 7.40
C PHE A 9 -3.73 -4.83 8.71
N ILE A 10 -4.96 -5.19 9.07
CA ILE A 10 -5.22 -5.98 10.27
C ILE A 10 -4.60 -7.37 10.15
N GLU A 11 -4.77 -8.06 9.00
CA GLU A 11 -4.11 -9.34 8.72
C GLU A 11 -2.58 -9.22 8.82
N PHE A 12 -1.99 -8.16 8.24
CA PHE A 12 -0.56 -7.89 8.34
C PHE A 12 -0.10 -7.75 9.81
N VAL A 13 -0.89 -7.05 10.63
CA VAL A 13 -0.55 -6.87 12.07
C VAL A 13 -0.67 -8.20 12.81
N GLU A 14 -1.70 -8.99 12.55
CA GLU A 14 -1.87 -10.31 13.18
C GLU A 14 -0.74 -11.27 12.82
N ASP A 15 -0.37 -11.31 11.54
CA ASP A 15 0.68 -12.20 11.04
C ASP A 15 2.09 -11.85 11.57
N ASN A 16 2.39 -10.57 11.75
CA ASN A 16 3.73 -10.12 12.14
C ASN A 16 3.89 -9.81 13.63
N PHE A 17 2.81 -9.44 14.32
CA PHE A 17 2.85 -8.96 15.71
C PHE A 17 1.88 -9.71 16.63
N GLY A 18 1.07 -10.62 16.08
CA GLY A 18 0.12 -11.45 16.81
C GLY A 18 -1.23 -10.77 17.06
N PHE A 19 -2.23 -11.61 17.35
CA PHE A 19 -3.62 -11.21 17.59
C PHE A 19 -3.76 -10.19 18.73
N GLU A 20 -3.00 -10.34 19.82
CA GLU A 20 -3.04 -9.39 20.95
C GLU A 20 -2.66 -7.96 20.53
N THR A 21 -1.77 -7.82 19.54
CA THR A 21 -1.38 -6.52 19.01
C THR A 21 -2.46 -5.93 18.13
N SER A 22 -3.11 -6.74 17.29
CA SER A 22 -4.24 -6.27 16.46
C SER A 22 -5.43 -5.85 17.33
N ASP A 23 -5.77 -6.62 18.36
CA ASP A 23 -6.83 -6.28 19.33
C ASP A 23 -6.50 -4.99 20.09
N TYR A 24 -5.25 -4.84 20.54
CA TYR A 24 -4.79 -3.61 21.21
C TYR A 24 -4.96 -2.38 20.31
N ILE A 25 -4.48 -2.41 19.07
CA ILE A 25 -4.56 -1.23 18.20
C ILE A 25 -6.00 -0.87 17.84
N ILE A 26 -6.88 -1.86 17.67
CA ILE A 26 -8.31 -1.64 17.42
C ILE A 26 -8.97 -1.01 18.65
N THR A 27 -8.72 -1.53 19.83
CA THR A 27 -9.32 -1.06 21.10
C THR A 27 -8.85 0.34 21.48
N GLU A 28 -7.55 0.62 21.34
CA GLU A 28 -6.96 1.92 21.71
C GLU A 28 -7.16 3.01 20.64
N SER A 29 -7.64 2.65 19.44
CA SER A 29 -7.96 3.61 18.40
C SER A 29 -9.43 4.01 18.47
N ASN A 30 -9.71 5.31 18.48
CA ASN A 30 -11.08 5.82 18.45
C ASN A 30 -11.65 5.71 17.02
N LEU A 31 -12.08 4.50 16.63
CA LEU A 31 -12.52 4.16 15.29
C LEU A 31 -14.04 4.32 15.16
N LYS A 32 -14.49 5.11 14.18
CA LYS A 32 -15.93 5.21 13.86
C LYS A 32 -16.51 3.89 13.36
N SER A 33 -15.67 3.07 12.71
CA SER A 33 -16.01 1.71 12.26
C SER A 33 -16.05 0.68 13.37
N ASN A 34 -15.62 1.01 14.60
CA ASN A 34 -15.35 0.07 15.69
C ASN A 34 -14.38 -1.05 15.29
N GLY A 35 -13.48 -0.80 14.34
CA GLY A 35 -12.53 -1.79 13.82
C GLY A 35 -13.15 -2.82 12.89
N VAL A 36 -14.41 -2.66 12.49
CA VAL A 36 -15.10 -3.58 11.57
C VAL A 36 -14.98 -3.04 10.14
N TYR A 37 -14.22 -3.74 9.33
CA TYR A 37 -13.98 -3.37 7.94
C TYR A 37 -14.46 -4.46 6.98
N THR A 38 -14.99 -4.04 5.83
CA THR A 38 -15.29 -4.91 4.70
C THR A 38 -14.44 -4.47 3.50
N SER A 39 -13.95 -5.41 2.72
CA SER A 39 -13.05 -5.12 1.59
C SER A 39 -13.64 -4.13 0.57
N VAL A 40 -14.96 -4.17 0.36
CA VAL A 40 -15.68 -3.30 -0.57
C VAL A 40 -16.04 -1.93 0.03
N GLY A 41 -16.02 -1.78 1.35
CA GLY A 41 -16.37 -0.56 2.05
C GLY A 41 -15.39 0.58 1.78
N THR A 42 -15.77 1.79 2.21
CA THR A 42 -14.91 2.98 2.19
C THR A 42 -14.95 3.63 3.56
N TYR A 43 -13.77 3.85 4.14
CA TYR A 43 -13.61 4.31 5.51
C TYR A 43 -12.75 5.57 5.58
N ASP A 44 -12.87 6.29 6.69
CA ASP A 44 -12.08 7.49 6.95
C ASP A 44 -10.58 7.11 7.04
N PHE A 45 -9.75 7.79 6.27
CA PHE A 45 -8.31 7.60 6.30
C PHE A 45 -7.69 7.83 7.69
N HIS A 46 -8.28 8.71 8.50
CA HIS A 46 -7.80 8.98 9.85
C HIS A 46 -7.89 7.75 10.78
N GLU A 47 -8.74 6.78 10.48
CA GLU A 47 -8.75 5.51 11.21
C GLU A 47 -7.44 4.72 10.98
N MET A 48 -6.94 4.69 9.73
CA MET A 48 -5.63 4.08 9.44
C MET A 48 -4.49 4.80 10.17
N VAL A 49 -4.53 6.12 10.22
CA VAL A 49 -3.54 6.91 10.97
C VAL A 49 -3.59 6.56 12.46
N SER A 50 -4.78 6.43 13.05
CA SER A 50 -4.96 6.06 14.46
C SER A 50 -4.41 4.67 14.76
N LEU A 51 -4.71 3.69 13.89
CA LEU A 51 -4.18 2.33 13.99
C LEU A 51 -2.65 2.30 13.93
N LEU A 52 -2.04 3.03 12.98
CA LEU A 52 -0.58 3.14 12.83
C LEU A 52 0.08 3.78 14.06
N ILE A 53 -0.49 4.86 14.61
CA ILE A 53 0.03 5.51 15.82
C ILE A 53 0.03 4.53 17.00
N ASN A 54 -1.04 3.77 17.18
CA ASN A 54 -1.12 2.81 18.29
C ASN A 54 -0.23 1.58 18.03
N LEU A 55 -0.03 1.19 16.78
CA LEU A 55 0.93 0.15 16.43
C LEU A 55 2.38 0.58 16.72
N GLU A 56 2.77 1.82 16.36
CA GLU A 56 4.08 2.39 16.73
C GLU A 56 4.28 2.39 18.24
N LYS A 57 3.29 2.84 19.03
CA LYS A 57 3.36 2.84 20.50
C LYS A 57 3.53 1.43 21.07
N LYS A 58 2.86 0.43 20.48
CA LYS A 58 2.88 -0.95 20.96
C LYS A 58 4.18 -1.68 20.61
N THR A 59 4.71 -1.40 19.43
CA THR A 59 5.86 -2.14 18.86
C THR A 59 7.18 -1.39 18.97
N GLU A 60 7.13 -0.08 19.25
CA GLU A 60 8.28 0.84 19.21
C GLU A 60 8.96 0.96 17.83
N ILE A 61 8.29 0.44 16.77
CA ILE A 61 8.76 0.53 15.39
C ILE A 61 8.21 1.83 14.78
N PRO A 62 9.07 2.70 14.22
CA PRO A 62 8.64 3.97 13.63
C PRO A 62 7.60 3.78 12.52
N ILE A 63 6.59 4.67 12.45
CA ILE A 63 5.50 4.64 11.45
C ILE A 63 6.04 4.51 10.03
N ASN A 64 7.13 5.19 9.68
CA ASN A 64 7.73 5.10 8.35
C ASN A 64 8.17 3.67 8.01
N GLN A 65 8.76 2.97 8.96
CA GLN A 65 9.16 1.57 8.79
C GLN A 65 7.96 0.63 8.73
N LEU A 66 6.93 0.86 9.55
CA LEU A 66 5.68 0.11 9.50
C LEU A 66 4.98 0.30 8.13
N LEU A 67 4.94 1.52 7.61
CA LEU A 67 4.37 1.82 6.29
C LEU A 67 5.15 1.14 5.15
N GLU A 68 6.49 1.18 5.20
CA GLU A 68 7.32 0.48 4.21
C GLU A 68 7.04 -1.03 4.22
N THR A 69 7.07 -1.64 5.42
CA THR A 69 6.84 -3.09 5.55
C THR A 69 5.42 -3.48 5.14
N PHE A 70 4.43 -2.69 5.52
CA PHE A 70 3.05 -2.92 5.09
C PHE A 70 2.88 -2.73 3.57
N GLY A 71 3.52 -1.72 2.97
CA GLY A 71 3.53 -1.55 1.52
C GLY A 71 4.13 -2.76 0.79
N SER A 72 5.22 -3.30 1.32
CA SER A 72 5.86 -4.51 0.80
C SER A 72 4.94 -5.73 0.90
N HIS A 73 4.28 -5.94 2.04
CA HIS A 73 3.29 -7.00 2.22
C HIS A 73 2.12 -6.85 1.23
N LEU A 74 1.55 -5.66 1.14
CA LEU A 74 0.36 -5.40 0.32
C LEU A 74 0.63 -5.60 -1.19
N PHE A 75 1.84 -5.36 -1.67
CA PHE A 75 2.18 -5.65 -3.06
C PHE A 75 1.94 -7.13 -3.40
N PHE A 76 2.45 -8.06 -2.60
CA PHE A 76 2.25 -9.49 -2.83
C PHE A 76 0.79 -9.93 -2.67
N ARG A 77 0.06 -9.29 -1.77
CA ARG A 77 -1.40 -9.50 -1.66
C ARG A 77 -2.11 -9.05 -2.94
N PHE A 78 -1.75 -7.90 -3.50
CA PHE A 78 -2.32 -7.43 -4.78
C PHE A 78 -1.99 -8.38 -5.94
N VAL A 79 -0.76 -8.90 -6.02
CA VAL A 79 -0.39 -9.91 -7.01
C VAL A 79 -1.27 -11.16 -6.90
N ALA A 80 -1.56 -11.60 -5.68
CA ALA A 80 -2.39 -12.78 -5.43
C ALA A 80 -3.88 -12.53 -5.72
N LEU A 81 -4.42 -11.36 -5.34
CA LEU A 81 -5.83 -11.01 -5.47
C LEU A 81 -6.21 -10.52 -6.87
N PHE A 82 -5.26 -9.91 -7.57
CA PHE A 82 -5.48 -9.28 -8.89
C PHE A 82 -4.41 -9.68 -9.91
N PRO A 83 -4.18 -10.99 -10.13
CA PRO A 83 -3.12 -11.45 -11.03
C PRO A 83 -3.28 -10.92 -12.47
N GLN A 84 -4.50 -10.56 -12.88
CA GLN A 84 -4.80 -9.99 -14.20
C GLN A 84 -4.19 -8.61 -14.42
N PHE A 85 -3.75 -7.91 -13.37
CA PHE A 85 -3.11 -6.58 -13.49
C PHE A 85 -1.58 -6.67 -13.54
N ILE A 86 -1.02 -7.87 -13.35
CA ILE A 86 0.41 -8.08 -13.25
C ILE A 86 0.88 -8.98 -14.40
N ASP A 87 1.51 -8.38 -15.38
CA ASP A 87 2.17 -9.10 -16.47
C ASP A 87 3.63 -9.38 -16.11
N LYS A 88 3.94 -10.65 -15.83
CA LYS A 88 5.28 -11.08 -15.38
C LYS A 88 6.35 -11.00 -16.48
N GLU A 89 5.95 -10.85 -17.73
CA GLU A 89 6.86 -10.74 -18.86
C GLU A 89 7.36 -9.30 -19.08
N LYS A 90 6.77 -8.32 -18.36
CA LYS A 90 7.17 -6.92 -18.41
C LYS A 90 8.34 -6.63 -17.49
N SER A 91 9.04 -5.52 -17.77
CA SER A 91 10.03 -4.97 -16.86
C SER A 91 9.38 -4.24 -15.68
N PHE A 92 10.13 -4.05 -14.61
CA PHE A 92 9.70 -3.19 -13.49
C PHE A 92 9.36 -1.77 -13.98
N TYR A 93 10.14 -1.20 -14.88
CA TYR A 93 9.89 0.14 -15.43
C TYR A 93 8.61 0.21 -16.27
N ASP A 94 8.27 -0.85 -17.01
CA ASP A 94 7.02 -0.90 -17.75
C ASP A 94 5.84 -1.04 -16.81
N PHE A 95 5.94 -1.90 -15.80
CA PHE A 95 4.94 -2.03 -14.74
C PHE A 95 4.66 -0.68 -14.06
N VAL A 96 5.70 0.03 -13.61
CA VAL A 96 5.56 1.36 -12.98
C VAL A 96 4.89 2.36 -13.93
N SER A 97 5.22 2.30 -15.22
CA SER A 97 4.64 3.17 -16.26
C SER A 97 3.13 2.93 -16.45
N GLU A 98 2.66 1.72 -16.17
CA GLU A 98 1.25 1.32 -16.34
C GLU A 98 0.39 1.56 -15.10
N ILE A 99 0.97 1.84 -13.93
CA ILE A 99 0.19 1.97 -12.70
C ILE A 99 -0.89 3.04 -12.85
N ASP A 100 -0.57 4.25 -13.27
CA ASP A 100 -1.53 5.36 -13.36
C ASP A 100 -2.40 5.27 -14.62
N ASN A 101 -1.84 4.79 -15.72
CA ASN A 101 -2.47 4.79 -17.04
C ASN A 101 -3.32 3.53 -17.32
N TYR A 102 -3.11 2.45 -16.60
CA TYR A 102 -3.84 1.20 -16.78
C TYR A 102 -4.37 0.65 -15.44
N ILE A 103 -3.52 0.32 -14.48
CA ILE A 103 -3.93 -0.36 -13.24
C ILE A 103 -4.92 0.49 -12.45
N HIS A 104 -4.63 1.76 -12.24
CA HIS A 104 -5.53 2.67 -11.51
C HIS A 104 -6.86 2.88 -12.23
N ILE A 105 -6.89 2.85 -13.56
CA ILE A 105 -8.11 2.92 -14.34
C ILE A 105 -8.96 1.66 -14.14
N GLU A 106 -8.35 0.48 -14.19
CA GLU A 106 -9.05 -0.79 -13.96
C GLU A 106 -9.56 -0.90 -12.50
N VAL A 107 -8.75 -0.47 -11.54
CA VAL A 107 -9.17 -0.40 -10.12
C VAL A 107 -10.39 0.51 -9.95
N LYS A 108 -10.46 1.65 -10.66
CA LYS A 108 -11.64 2.54 -10.63
C LYS A 108 -12.89 1.94 -11.26
N LYS A 109 -12.76 1.03 -12.21
CA LYS A 109 -13.93 0.29 -12.73
C LYS A 109 -14.51 -0.66 -11.68
N LEU A 110 -13.66 -1.29 -10.87
CA LEU A 110 -14.07 -2.16 -9.76
C LEU A 110 -14.55 -1.36 -8.54
N TYR A 111 -13.91 -0.23 -8.27
CA TYR A 111 -14.16 0.64 -7.12
C TYR A 111 -14.27 2.10 -7.57
N PRO A 112 -15.44 2.54 -8.08
CA PRO A 112 -15.59 3.89 -8.66
C PRO A 112 -15.27 5.03 -7.69
N ASP A 113 -15.47 4.83 -6.40
CA ASP A 113 -15.19 5.75 -5.30
C ASP A 113 -13.75 5.68 -4.77
N ALA A 114 -12.87 4.85 -5.37
CA ALA A 114 -11.50 4.75 -4.94
C ALA A 114 -10.72 6.04 -5.23
N GLU A 115 -10.13 6.60 -4.19
CA GLU A 115 -9.18 7.71 -4.28
C GLU A 115 -7.76 7.14 -4.35
N LEU A 116 -7.18 7.19 -5.53
CA LEU A 116 -5.86 6.63 -5.82
C LEU A 116 -4.81 7.74 -5.88
N PRO A 117 -3.55 7.48 -5.50
CA PRO A 117 -2.46 8.42 -5.71
C PRO A 117 -2.25 8.61 -7.22
N ARG A 118 -1.56 9.70 -7.58
CA ARG A 118 -1.08 9.91 -8.94
C ARG A 118 0.41 9.66 -9.01
N LEU A 119 0.82 8.97 -10.06
CA LEU A 119 2.20 8.66 -10.40
C LEU A 119 2.51 9.26 -11.77
N ILE A 120 3.32 10.31 -11.80
CA ILE A 120 3.68 11.00 -13.04
C ILE A 120 5.13 10.69 -13.33
N ILE A 121 5.40 10.05 -14.46
CA ILE A 121 6.77 9.83 -14.92
C ILE A 121 7.30 11.13 -15.49
N LEU A 122 8.33 11.66 -14.83
CA LEU A 122 9.01 12.91 -15.23
C LEU A 122 10.19 12.64 -16.16
N GLU A 123 10.87 11.53 -15.97
CA GLU A 123 12.01 11.07 -16.78
C GLU A 123 12.01 9.54 -16.84
N LYS A 124 12.28 8.97 -17.99
CA LYS A 124 12.51 7.52 -18.16
C LYS A 124 13.58 7.31 -19.22
N ASN A 125 14.60 6.54 -18.87
CA ASN A 125 15.59 5.98 -19.80
C ASN A 125 15.97 4.56 -19.36
N ASP A 126 16.90 3.92 -20.03
CA ASP A 126 17.26 2.51 -19.78
C ASP A 126 17.78 2.25 -18.36
N ASN A 127 18.32 3.28 -17.68
CA ASN A 127 18.98 3.12 -16.38
C ASN A 127 18.33 3.92 -15.26
N LYS A 128 17.34 4.76 -15.57
CA LYS A 128 16.73 5.66 -14.58
C LYS A 128 15.29 5.97 -14.90
N MET A 129 14.48 5.98 -13.86
CA MET A 129 13.12 6.53 -13.91
C MET A 129 12.93 7.51 -12.76
N LEU A 130 12.41 8.70 -13.07
CA LEU A 130 11.99 9.69 -12.08
C LEU A 130 10.47 9.76 -12.05
N VAL A 131 9.89 9.47 -10.90
CA VAL A 131 8.43 9.43 -10.72
C VAL A 131 8.01 10.46 -9.66
N ALA A 132 7.08 11.33 -10.01
CA ALA A 132 6.42 12.20 -9.03
C ALA A 132 5.21 11.46 -8.45
N TYR A 133 5.24 11.24 -7.14
CA TYR A 133 4.13 10.70 -6.36
C TYR A 133 3.30 11.82 -5.75
N THR A 134 2.01 11.83 -6.01
CA THR A 134 1.09 12.83 -5.45
C THR A 134 -0.10 12.14 -4.77
N SER A 135 -0.28 12.42 -3.47
CA SER A 135 -1.40 11.91 -2.67
C SER A 135 -1.72 12.87 -1.53
N HIS A 136 -2.99 13.16 -1.31
CA HIS A 136 -3.41 13.94 -0.13
C HIS A 136 -3.20 13.18 1.19
N ARG A 137 -3.04 11.85 1.15
CA ARG A 137 -2.75 11.01 2.32
C ARG A 137 -1.28 11.00 2.73
N LYS A 138 -0.38 11.50 1.87
CA LYS A 138 1.07 11.60 2.15
C LYS A 138 1.72 10.29 2.59
N LEU A 139 1.31 9.17 1.98
CA LEU A 139 1.82 7.83 2.30
C LEU A 139 3.00 7.44 1.40
N SER A 140 4.03 8.28 1.33
CA SER A 140 5.19 8.02 0.45
C SER A 140 5.97 6.77 0.86
N MET A 141 6.16 6.52 2.17
CA MET A 141 6.85 5.30 2.64
C MET A 141 6.08 4.01 2.34
N PHE A 142 4.74 4.08 2.34
CA PHE A 142 3.91 2.97 1.88
C PHE A 142 4.10 2.71 0.38
N ALA A 143 4.11 3.76 -0.45
CA ALA A 143 4.41 3.65 -1.88
C ALA A 143 5.83 3.11 -2.13
N TYR A 144 6.79 3.54 -1.33
CA TYR A 144 8.17 3.03 -1.37
C TYR A 144 8.22 1.51 -1.14
N GLY A 145 7.52 1.00 -0.12
CA GLY A 145 7.42 -0.44 0.14
C GLY A 145 6.80 -1.21 -1.02
N LEU A 146 5.73 -0.68 -1.63
CA LEU A 146 5.11 -1.27 -2.84
C LEU A 146 6.11 -1.36 -4.00
N PHE A 147 6.86 -0.29 -4.29
CA PHE A 147 7.86 -0.28 -5.36
C PHE A 147 9.03 -1.21 -5.09
N LYS A 148 9.51 -1.28 -3.86
CA LYS A 148 10.60 -2.18 -3.45
C LYS A 148 10.23 -3.64 -3.72
N SER A 149 9.05 -4.06 -3.30
CA SER A 149 8.58 -5.43 -3.54
C SER A 149 8.22 -5.69 -5.00
N ALA A 150 7.78 -4.66 -5.75
CA ALA A 150 7.60 -4.79 -7.19
C ALA A 150 8.94 -5.06 -7.89
N ALA A 151 10.00 -4.31 -7.58
CA ALA A 151 11.33 -4.53 -8.14
C ALA A 151 11.84 -5.96 -7.86
N GLU A 152 11.68 -6.43 -6.62
CA GLU A 152 12.01 -7.80 -6.22
C GLU A 152 11.20 -8.84 -7.02
N PHE A 153 9.90 -8.62 -7.18
CA PHE A 153 9.02 -9.51 -7.95
C PHE A 153 9.45 -9.63 -9.42
N PHE A 154 9.81 -8.51 -10.04
CA PHE A 154 10.32 -8.49 -11.42
C PHE A 154 11.80 -8.92 -11.52
N LYS A 155 12.46 -9.22 -10.39
CA LYS A 155 13.86 -9.65 -10.30
C LYS A 155 14.84 -8.64 -10.92
N GLU A 156 14.53 -7.37 -10.79
CA GLU A 156 15.39 -6.28 -11.23
C GLU A 156 16.14 -5.66 -10.05
N ASP A 157 17.46 -5.54 -10.20
CA ASP A 157 18.32 -4.87 -9.20
C ASP A 157 18.25 -3.37 -9.41
N VAL A 158 17.33 -2.71 -8.71
CA VAL A 158 17.12 -1.27 -8.76
C VAL A 158 17.33 -0.62 -7.40
N SER A 159 18.00 0.52 -7.40
CA SER A 159 18.08 1.39 -6.21
C SER A 159 16.95 2.41 -6.25
N ILE A 160 16.07 2.38 -5.22
CA ILE A 160 14.97 3.32 -5.09
C ILE A 160 15.31 4.35 -4.02
N SER A 161 15.21 5.63 -4.34
CA SER A 161 15.41 6.75 -3.40
C SER A 161 14.23 7.73 -3.45
N MET A 162 13.98 8.44 -2.34
CA MET A 162 12.94 9.46 -2.24
C MET A 162 13.55 10.80 -1.79
#